data_4ae81395bd05669d0ee894077a3c96a0
#
_entry.id   4ae81395bd05669d0ee894077a3c96a0
#
_cell.length_a   1.000
_cell.length_b   1.000
_cell.length_c   1.000
_cell.angle_alpha   90.00
_cell.angle_beta   90.00
_cell.angle_gamma   90.00
#
_symmetry.space_group_name_H-M   'P 1'
#
loop_
_entity.id
_entity.type
_entity.pdbx_description
1 polymer ?
#
loop_
_entity_poly.entity_id
_entity_poly.type
_entity_poly.pdbx_seq_one_letter_code
_entity_poly.pdbx_strand_id
1 'polypeptide(L)'
;MRKTVLLYPAVRLTALLLSVCFLLTSVFPCITYAGNSDNGPAITSPAAILMEASTGQVIYEKDADTVLHPASITKIMTLILIFDALNSGKINLTDDVTVSEYAASMGGSQVFLEPGETQTVETMIKCISVASANDACVAMAELIAGSEEGFVAKMNERAKGLGMSNTTFINCCGLDTDGHMSTARDVALMSRELIVQYPQIHNYSTIWMDTITHVTRRGSEEFGLTNTNKLIRQYQYATGLKTGSTSLAKYCVSATAVKDGMELIAVVMAAPDFKIRFADAATLLNYGFSKCRIYSDENTDTLAALPLKKGISDEVSLCYRSPFQYVVTDGSDLSGITKELELPESVEAPVASGDVIGRAVYKLGDRELGTVDILCSEDIAAAVYKDYFMESLQMYLP
;
A
#
# COMPACT_ATOMS: atom_id res chain seq x y z
N MET A 1 31.37 64.64 41.90
CA MET A 1 29.97 64.52 41.41
C MET A 1 29.79 63.12 40.84
N ARG A 2 29.14 62.23 41.63
CA ARG A 2 28.79 60.84 41.17
C ARG A 2 27.45 60.91 40.50
N LYS A 3 27.35 60.57 39.20
CA LYS A 3 26.06 60.35 38.51
C LYS A 3 25.59 58.90 38.73
N THR A 4 24.54 58.76 39.50
CA THR A 4 23.83 57.49 39.66
C THR A 4 22.91 57.28 38.44
N VAL A 5 23.17 56.24 37.65
CA VAL A 5 22.32 55.85 36.54
C VAL A 5 21.18 55.01 37.12
N LEU A 6 19.96 55.51 37.08
CA LEU A 6 18.73 54.79 37.37
C LEU A 6 18.38 53.91 36.17
N LEU A 7 18.56 52.62 36.28
CA LEU A 7 18.05 51.63 35.32
C LEU A 7 16.53 51.46 35.49
N TYR A 8 15.80 51.75 34.44
CA TYR A 8 14.34 51.69 34.36
C TYR A 8 13.79 50.32 34.75
N PRO A 9 12.65 50.23 35.48
CA PRO A 9 12.04 48.96 35.94
C PRO A 9 11.62 48.06 34.79
N ALA A 10 11.39 48.55 33.57
CA ALA A 10 11.06 47.78 32.37
C ALA A 10 12.14 46.78 31.98
N VAL A 11 13.45 47.11 32.16
CA VAL A 11 14.57 46.18 31.79
C VAL A 11 14.68 45.02 32.77
N ARG A 12 14.25 45.20 34.03
CA ARG A 12 14.23 44.11 35.04
C ARG A 12 13.09 43.11 34.77
N LEU A 13 11.94 43.59 34.27
CA LEU A 13 10.80 42.72 33.95
C LEU A 13 11.05 41.88 32.72
N THR A 14 11.70 42.42 31.68
CA THR A 14 12.07 41.67 30.48
C THR A 14 13.17 40.64 30.73
N ALA A 15 14.15 40.94 31.61
CA ALA A 15 15.17 39.96 31.97
C ALA A 15 14.60 38.83 32.85
N LEU A 16 13.60 39.08 33.67
CA LEU A 16 12.91 38.07 34.49
C LEU A 16 12.03 37.17 33.61
N LEU A 17 11.31 37.72 32.62
CA LEU A 17 10.49 36.96 31.65
C LEU A 17 11.35 36.10 30.73
N LEU A 18 12.50 36.55 30.27
CA LEU A 18 13.43 35.75 29.46
C LEU A 18 14.07 34.63 30.27
N SER A 19 14.36 34.82 31.56
CA SER A 19 14.90 33.81 32.47
C SER A 19 13.87 32.72 32.81
N VAL A 20 12.59 33.06 32.93
CA VAL A 20 11.47 32.08 33.12
C VAL A 20 11.18 31.31 31.87
N CYS A 21 11.24 31.92 30.69
CA CYS A 21 11.14 31.18 29.40
C CYS A 21 12.28 30.19 29.20
N PHE A 22 13.51 30.52 29.63
CA PHE A 22 14.66 29.60 29.49
C PHE A 22 14.63 28.45 30.51
N LEU A 23 13.97 28.63 31.67
CA LEU A 23 13.77 27.58 32.67
C LEU A 23 12.61 26.62 32.32
N LEU A 24 11.64 27.06 31.49
CA LEU A 24 10.53 26.24 31.05
C LEU A 24 10.88 25.34 29.84
N THR A 25 11.99 25.60 29.11
CA THR A 25 12.43 24.79 28.01
C THR A 25 13.35 23.62 28.42
N SER A 26 13.75 23.53 29.68
CA SER A 26 14.71 22.52 30.16
C SER A 26 14.06 21.31 30.86
N VAL A 27 12.74 21.19 30.87
CA VAL A 27 12.05 20.02 31.46
C VAL A 27 11.13 19.38 30.41
N PHE A 28 11.63 19.14 29.20
CA PHE A 28 11.14 18.01 28.46
C PHE A 28 11.95 16.80 28.93
N PRO A 29 11.32 15.79 29.55
CA PRO A 29 11.99 14.51 29.71
C PRO A 29 12.26 14.02 28.30
N CYS A 30 13.53 13.98 27.92
CA CYS A 30 13.97 13.16 26.80
C CYS A 30 13.55 11.74 27.21
N ILE A 31 12.38 11.29 26.76
CA ILE A 31 12.02 9.88 26.81
C ILE A 31 13.00 9.22 25.87
N THR A 32 14.18 8.89 26.39
CA THR A 32 15.01 7.86 25.80
C THR A 32 14.14 6.60 25.86
N TYR A 33 13.52 6.27 24.75
CA TYR A 33 13.08 4.91 24.49
C TYR A 33 14.33 4.07 24.73
N ALA A 34 14.39 3.41 25.87
CA ALA A 34 15.27 2.29 26.07
C ALA A 34 14.74 1.22 25.09
N GLY A 35 15.21 1.31 23.84
CA GLY A 35 14.99 0.26 22.87
C GLY A 35 15.52 -1.00 23.52
N ASN A 36 14.63 -1.94 23.83
CA ASN A 36 15.03 -3.32 23.97
C ASN A 36 15.94 -3.56 22.77
N SER A 37 17.18 -3.94 23.01
CA SER A 37 18.14 -4.40 21.99
C SER A 37 17.67 -5.79 21.51
N ASP A 38 16.49 -5.83 20.89
CA ASP A 38 16.12 -6.93 20.04
C ASP A 38 16.98 -6.72 18.79
N ASN A 39 18.09 -7.47 18.71
CA ASN A 39 18.89 -7.49 17.51
C ASN A 39 17.95 -7.90 16.38
N GLY A 40 17.59 -6.93 15.52
CA GLY A 40 16.69 -7.17 14.38
C GLY A 40 17.20 -8.33 13.52
N PRO A 41 16.46 -8.75 12.49
CA PRO A 41 16.82 -9.91 11.69
C PRO A 41 18.23 -9.72 11.08
N ALA A 42 19.07 -10.75 11.22
CA ALA A 42 20.41 -10.74 10.65
C ALA A 42 20.32 -10.93 9.12
N ILE A 43 20.47 -9.84 8.37
CA ILE A 43 20.49 -9.84 6.90
C ILE A 43 21.81 -9.31 6.37
N THR A 44 22.23 -9.88 5.23
CA THR A 44 23.50 -9.55 4.59
C THR A 44 23.38 -8.36 3.63
N SER A 45 22.23 -8.21 2.99
CA SER A 45 21.99 -7.17 1.98
C SER A 45 22.16 -5.77 2.56
N PRO A 46 22.67 -4.80 1.78
CA PRO A 46 22.98 -3.47 2.27
C PRO A 46 21.71 -2.64 2.56
N ALA A 47 20.64 -2.80 1.78
CA ALA A 47 19.40 -2.06 1.98
C ALA A 47 18.20 -3.01 1.97
N ALA A 48 17.30 -2.83 2.95
CA ALA A 48 16.11 -3.65 3.07
C ALA A 48 15.01 -2.96 3.88
N ILE A 49 13.76 -3.38 3.65
CA ILE A 49 12.60 -2.98 4.43
C ILE A 49 11.61 -4.14 4.54
N LEU A 50 10.93 -4.21 5.67
CA LEU A 50 9.78 -5.08 5.90
C LEU A 50 8.59 -4.23 6.28
N MET A 51 7.48 -4.37 5.56
CA MET A 51 6.26 -3.60 5.72
C MET A 51 5.06 -4.54 5.81
N GLU A 52 4.07 -4.19 6.63
CA GLU A 52 2.76 -4.83 6.62
C GLU A 52 1.89 -4.17 5.56
N ALA A 53 1.21 -5.00 4.73
CA ALA A 53 0.59 -4.52 3.50
C ALA A 53 -0.68 -3.69 3.74
N SER A 54 -1.56 -4.09 4.67
CA SER A 54 -2.86 -3.43 4.86
C SER A 54 -2.70 -2.02 5.43
N THR A 55 -1.87 -1.85 6.45
CA THR A 55 -1.65 -0.58 7.16
C THR A 55 -0.51 0.26 6.56
N GLY A 56 0.45 -0.38 5.85
CA GLY A 56 1.69 0.27 5.43
C GLY A 56 2.70 0.46 6.56
N GLN A 57 2.48 -0.16 7.74
CA GLN A 57 3.39 -0.03 8.86
C GLN A 57 4.73 -0.70 8.57
N VAL A 58 5.82 0.04 8.79
CA VAL A 58 7.19 -0.48 8.70
C VAL A 58 7.52 -1.26 9.97
N ILE A 59 7.90 -2.53 9.82
CA ILE A 59 8.25 -3.45 10.90
C ILE A 59 9.76 -3.46 11.14
N TYR A 60 10.53 -3.38 10.06
CA TYR A 60 11.98 -3.35 10.08
C TYR A 60 12.51 -2.59 8.88
N GLU A 61 13.62 -1.89 9.07
CA GLU A 61 14.34 -1.22 7.99
C GLU A 61 15.84 -1.23 8.24
N LYS A 62 16.59 -1.28 7.16
CA LYS A 62 18.06 -1.14 7.11
C LYS A 62 18.40 -0.34 5.88
N ASP A 63 18.97 0.85 6.07
CA ASP A 63 19.38 1.74 4.98
C ASP A 63 18.31 1.87 3.86
N ALA A 64 17.02 1.87 4.28
CA ALA A 64 15.88 1.73 3.39
C ALA A 64 15.74 2.89 2.39
N ASP A 65 16.33 4.05 2.68
CA ASP A 65 16.28 5.25 1.85
C ASP A 65 17.55 5.44 1.00
N THR A 66 18.48 4.48 1.04
CA THR A 66 19.65 4.50 0.16
C THR A 66 19.21 4.35 -1.30
N VAL A 67 19.64 5.33 -2.13
CA VAL A 67 19.32 5.38 -3.56
C VAL A 67 20.14 4.34 -4.31
N LEU A 68 19.48 3.40 -4.97
CA LEU A 68 20.08 2.25 -5.63
C LEU A 68 19.39 1.98 -6.98
N HIS A 69 20.05 1.20 -7.83
CA HIS A 69 19.45 0.71 -9.08
C HIS A 69 18.39 -0.35 -8.76
N PRO A 70 17.12 -0.20 -9.22
CA PRO A 70 16.04 -1.16 -8.94
C PRO A 70 16.07 -2.39 -9.86
N ALA A 71 16.75 -2.34 -11.00
CA ALA A 71 16.65 -3.35 -12.04
C ALA A 71 15.18 -3.67 -12.38
N SER A 72 14.86 -4.91 -12.73
CA SER A 72 13.51 -5.33 -13.12
C SER A 72 12.44 -5.25 -12.01
N ILE A 73 12.78 -4.81 -10.78
CA ILE A 73 11.76 -4.43 -9.78
C ILE A 73 10.94 -3.22 -10.30
N THR A 74 11.50 -2.41 -11.17
CA THR A 74 10.82 -1.36 -11.94
C THR A 74 9.47 -1.83 -12.54
N LYS A 75 9.38 -3.08 -12.96
CA LYS A 75 8.18 -3.66 -13.57
C LYS A 75 6.98 -3.75 -12.63
N ILE A 76 7.17 -3.55 -11.33
CA ILE A 76 6.04 -3.37 -10.39
C ILE A 76 5.26 -2.11 -10.77
N MET A 77 5.94 -1.00 -11.07
CA MET A 77 5.28 0.23 -11.53
C MET A 77 4.65 0.03 -12.92
N THR A 78 5.29 -0.71 -13.81
CA THR A 78 4.72 -1.08 -15.11
C THR A 78 3.42 -1.85 -14.94
N LEU A 79 3.38 -2.83 -14.05
CA LEU A 79 2.17 -3.60 -13.71
C LEU A 79 1.09 -2.72 -13.07
N ILE A 80 1.44 -1.79 -12.18
CA ILE A 80 0.48 -0.83 -11.62
C ILE A 80 -0.23 -0.07 -12.74
N LEU A 81 0.50 0.51 -13.69
CA LEU A 81 -0.10 1.27 -14.80
C LEU A 81 -0.93 0.40 -15.74
N ILE A 82 -0.56 -0.87 -15.92
CA ILE A 82 -1.38 -1.84 -16.66
C ILE A 82 -2.70 -2.08 -15.92
N PHE A 83 -2.66 -2.32 -14.62
CA PHE A 83 -3.86 -2.52 -13.81
C PHE A 83 -4.69 -1.24 -13.64
N ASP A 84 -4.06 -0.05 -13.56
CA ASP A 84 -4.75 1.25 -13.62
C ASP A 84 -5.57 1.37 -14.93
N ALA A 85 -4.98 0.96 -16.08
CA ALA A 85 -5.64 0.98 -17.38
C ALA A 85 -6.78 -0.05 -17.48
N LEU A 86 -6.62 -1.24 -16.91
CA LEU A 86 -7.68 -2.25 -16.80
C LEU A 86 -8.83 -1.77 -15.93
N ASN A 87 -8.52 -1.24 -14.74
CA ASN A 87 -9.53 -0.78 -13.78
C ASN A 87 -10.34 0.41 -14.29
N SER A 88 -9.71 1.28 -15.09
CA SER A 88 -10.41 2.41 -15.73
C SER A 88 -11.19 2.01 -16.99
N GLY A 89 -11.16 0.75 -17.43
CA GLY A 89 -11.79 0.26 -18.65
C GLY A 89 -11.12 0.76 -19.92
N LYS A 90 -9.90 1.29 -19.85
CA LYS A 90 -9.13 1.74 -21.02
C LYS A 90 -8.66 0.57 -21.89
N ILE A 91 -8.37 -0.56 -21.26
CA ILE A 91 -8.02 -1.83 -21.86
C ILE A 91 -8.74 -2.97 -21.17
N ASN A 92 -8.84 -4.14 -21.82
CA ASN A 92 -9.38 -5.37 -21.28
C ASN A 92 -8.34 -6.48 -21.37
N LEU A 93 -8.45 -7.53 -20.55
CA LEU A 93 -7.52 -8.67 -20.55
C LEU A 93 -7.44 -9.39 -21.90
N THR A 94 -8.53 -9.35 -22.69
CA THR A 94 -8.64 -9.99 -23.99
C THR A 94 -8.24 -9.11 -25.16
N ASP A 95 -7.89 -7.84 -24.92
CA ASP A 95 -7.49 -6.94 -26.00
C ASP A 95 -6.14 -7.36 -26.59
N ASP A 96 -6.02 -7.18 -27.89
CA ASP A 96 -4.83 -7.49 -28.66
C ASP A 96 -3.75 -6.43 -28.46
N VAL A 97 -2.53 -6.88 -28.17
CA VAL A 97 -1.31 -6.08 -28.09
C VAL A 97 -0.42 -6.42 -29.29
N THR A 98 -0.30 -5.50 -30.22
CA THR A 98 0.60 -5.68 -31.38
C THR A 98 2.01 -5.24 -31.01
N VAL A 99 2.98 -6.11 -31.26
CA VAL A 99 4.39 -5.89 -30.93
C VAL A 99 5.06 -5.04 -32.01
N SER A 100 5.64 -3.91 -31.62
CA SER A 100 6.41 -3.04 -32.51
C SER A 100 7.83 -3.59 -32.76
N GLU A 101 8.51 -3.08 -33.80
CA GLU A 101 9.93 -3.36 -34.02
C GLU A 101 10.79 -2.96 -32.81
N TYR A 102 10.44 -1.85 -32.15
CA TYR A 102 11.14 -1.38 -30.97
C TYR A 102 10.96 -2.32 -29.79
N ALA A 103 9.72 -2.72 -29.46
CA ALA A 103 9.44 -3.69 -28.41
C ALA A 103 10.17 -5.02 -28.64
N ALA A 104 10.11 -5.55 -29.86
CA ALA A 104 10.80 -6.78 -30.23
C ALA A 104 12.36 -6.69 -30.18
N SER A 105 12.92 -5.49 -30.28
CA SER A 105 14.37 -5.26 -30.22
C SER A 105 14.94 -5.22 -28.81
N MET A 106 14.08 -5.30 -27.78
CA MET A 106 14.51 -5.15 -26.39
C MET A 106 15.46 -6.27 -25.96
N GLY A 107 16.56 -5.85 -25.32
CA GLY A 107 17.52 -6.79 -24.74
C GLY A 107 17.19 -7.20 -23.31
N GLY A 108 18.01 -8.07 -22.74
CA GLY A 108 17.89 -8.58 -21.38
C GLY A 108 16.89 -9.72 -21.26
N SER A 109 16.05 -9.74 -20.19
CA SER A 109 14.99 -10.74 -20.07
C SER A 109 13.89 -10.48 -21.08
N GLN A 110 13.55 -11.48 -21.88
CA GLN A 110 12.54 -11.36 -22.94
C GLN A 110 11.88 -12.71 -23.19
N VAL A 111 10.74 -12.70 -23.85
CA VAL A 111 10.03 -13.88 -24.32
C VAL A 111 10.12 -14.00 -25.86
N PHE A 112 10.94 -13.18 -26.49
CA PHE A 112 11.26 -13.19 -27.93
C PHE A 112 10.06 -12.92 -28.84
N LEU A 113 9.24 -11.93 -28.46
CA LEU A 113 8.14 -11.44 -29.30
C LEU A 113 8.66 -10.94 -30.65
N GLU A 114 8.00 -11.31 -31.75
CA GLU A 114 8.38 -10.86 -33.08
C GLU A 114 7.63 -9.57 -33.49
N PRO A 115 8.24 -8.71 -34.34
CA PRO A 115 7.54 -7.54 -34.88
C PRO A 115 6.25 -7.91 -35.64
N GLY A 116 5.15 -7.28 -35.26
CA GLY A 116 3.82 -7.54 -35.81
C GLY A 116 3.12 -8.78 -35.23
N GLU A 117 3.75 -9.47 -34.28
CA GLU A 117 3.08 -10.51 -33.48
C GLU A 117 2.01 -9.85 -32.62
N THR A 118 0.94 -10.58 -32.35
CA THR A 118 -0.16 -10.13 -31.46
C THR A 118 -0.34 -11.11 -30.33
N GLN A 119 -0.42 -10.58 -29.11
CA GLN A 119 -0.70 -11.32 -27.89
C GLN A 119 -1.79 -10.59 -27.09
N THR A 120 -2.50 -11.29 -26.21
CA THR A 120 -3.48 -10.64 -25.35
C THR A 120 -2.82 -9.87 -24.21
N VAL A 121 -3.49 -8.84 -23.67
CA VAL A 121 -3.06 -8.12 -22.47
C VAL A 121 -2.78 -9.10 -21.32
N GLU A 122 -3.62 -10.12 -21.12
CA GLU A 122 -3.41 -11.15 -20.09
C GLU A 122 -2.09 -11.91 -20.32
N THR A 123 -1.79 -12.30 -21.56
CA THR A 123 -0.53 -12.96 -21.90
C THR A 123 0.67 -12.04 -21.61
N MET A 124 0.56 -10.75 -21.92
CA MET A 124 1.62 -9.78 -21.63
C MET A 124 1.85 -9.62 -20.12
N ILE A 125 0.80 -9.59 -19.30
CA ILE A 125 0.92 -9.57 -17.84
C ILE A 125 1.66 -10.82 -17.34
N LYS A 126 1.35 -12.00 -17.87
CA LYS A 126 2.08 -13.25 -17.53
C LYS A 126 3.55 -13.15 -17.92
N CYS A 127 3.86 -12.70 -19.12
CA CYS A 127 5.25 -12.53 -19.58
C CYS A 127 6.05 -11.58 -18.67
N ILE A 128 5.45 -10.47 -18.25
CA ILE A 128 6.08 -9.48 -17.37
C ILE A 128 6.26 -10.05 -15.94
N SER A 129 5.24 -10.68 -15.38
CA SER A 129 5.24 -11.15 -14.01
C SER A 129 6.14 -12.38 -13.83
N VAL A 130 6.05 -13.36 -14.73
CA VAL A 130 6.71 -14.66 -14.64
C VAL A 130 8.13 -14.60 -15.20
N ALA A 131 8.27 -14.28 -16.47
CA ALA A 131 9.56 -14.27 -17.17
C ALA A 131 10.31 -12.94 -17.07
N SER A 132 9.68 -11.91 -16.54
CA SER A 132 10.29 -10.56 -16.45
C SER A 132 10.59 -9.94 -17.83
N ALA A 133 9.74 -10.21 -18.84
CA ALA A 133 9.94 -9.87 -20.23
C ALA A 133 9.99 -8.36 -20.49
N ASN A 134 11.08 -7.86 -21.07
CA ASN A 134 11.26 -6.45 -21.40
C ASN A 134 10.48 -6.08 -22.67
N ASP A 135 10.46 -6.94 -23.67
CA ASP A 135 9.67 -6.82 -24.90
C ASP A 135 8.18 -6.65 -24.60
N ALA A 136 7.63 -7.47 -23.69
CA ALA A 136 6.25 -7.35 -23.25
C ALA A 136 5.99 -6.03 -22.48
N CYS A 137 6.95 -5.53 -21.68
CA CYS A 137 6.81 -4.24 -20.98
C CYS A 137 6.69 -3.09 -21.98
N VAL A 138 7.57 -3.05 -22.98
CA VAL A 138 7.55 -1.98 -23.98
C VAL A 138 6.28 -2.05 -24.84
N ALA A 139 5.87 -3.24 -25.28
CA ALA A 139 4.63 -3.40 -26.03
C ALA A 139 3.40 -2.89 -25.23
N MET A 140 3.32 -3.19 -23.94
CA MET A 140 2.27 -2.67 -23.07
C MET A 140 2.38 -1.17 -22.83
N ALA A 141 3.60 -0.63 -22.73
CA ALA A 141 3.82 0.81 -22.62
C ALA A 141 3.32 1.56 -23.86
N GLU A 142 3.62 1.05 -25.03
CA GLU A 142 3.15 1.60 -26.31
C GLU A 142 1.62 1.52 -26.41
N LEU A 143 1.00 0.42 -26.04
CA LEU A 143 -0.47 0.27 -26.01
C LEU A 143 -1.14 1.31 -25.12
N ILE A 144 -0.60 1.54 -23.90
CA ILE A 144 -1.23 2.37 -22.89
C ILE A 144 -0.95 3.86 -23.09
N ALA A 145 0.25 4.22 -23.54
CA ALA A 145 0.70 5.61 -23.62
C ALA A 145 1.13 6.07 -25.03
N GLY A 146 1.10 5.19 -26.02
CA GLY A 146 1.52 5.47 -27.40
C GLY A 146 3.04 5.40 -27.60
N SER A 147 3.83 5.42 -26.53
CA SER A 147 5.29 5.24 -26.57
C SER A 147 5.83 4.86 -25.18
N GLU A 148 7.05 4.30 -25.11
CA GLU A 148 7.73 4.08 -23.85
C GLU A 148 7.99 5.39 -23.10
N GLU A 149 8.37 6.46 -23.80
CA GLU A 149 8.61 7.78 -23.20
C GLU A 149 7.35 8.32 -22.49
N GLY A 150 6.19 8.28 -23.19
CA GLY A 150 4.91 8.69 -22.63
C GLY A 150 4.50 7.83 -21.42
N PHE A 151 4.84 6.55 -21.44
CA PHE A 151 4.59 5.64 -20.33
C PHE A 151 5.49 5.94 -19.14
N VAL A 152 6.77 6.19 -19.36
CA VAL A 152 7.73 6.57 -18.31
C VAL A 152 7.33 7.88 -17.64
N ALA A 153 6.80 8.84 -18.37
CA ALA A 153 6.24 10.05 -17.78
C ALA A 153 5.10 9.73 -16.80
N LYS A 154 4.20 8.80 -17.14
CA LYS A 154 3.13 8.32 -16.24
C LYS A 154 3.69 7.54 -15.05
N MET A 155 4.75 6.73 -15.23
CA MET A 155 5.42 6.03 -14.12
C MET A 155 5.94 7.03 -13.09
N ASN A 156 6.59 8.11 -13.51
CA ASN A 156 7.13 9.13 -12.62
C ASN A 156 6.01 9.95 -11.95
N GLU A 157 4.93 10.26 -12.66
CA GLU A 157 3.74 10.89 -12.08
C GLU A 157 3.11 10.00 -11.00
N ARG A 158 2.95 8.70 -11.29
CA ARG A 158 2.40 7.72 -10.36
C ARG A 158 3.29 7.55 -9.13
N ALA A 159 4.61 7.47 -9.33
CA ALA A 159 5.60 7.40 -8.24
C ALA A 159 5.47 8.62 -7.30
N LYS A 160 5.37 9.83 -7.87
CA LYS A 160 5.13 11.04 -7.09
C LYS A 160 3.81 10.98 -6.31
N GLY A 161 2.74 10.47 -6.92
CA GLY A 161 1.44 10.27 -6.26
C GLY A 161 1.49 9.29 -5.09
N LEU A 162 2.37 8.28 -5.15
CA LEU A 162 2.62 7.31 -4.08
C LEU A 162 3.60 7.80 -3.01
N GLY A 163 4.16 8.99 -3.13
CA GLY A 163 5.15 9.51 -2.20
C GLY A 163 6.55 8.91 -2.36
N MET A 164 6.86 8.29 -3.51
CA MET A 164 8.17 7.71 -3.84
C MET A 164 9.17 8.83 -4.19
N SER A 165 9.62 9.57 -3.18
CA SER A 165 10.39 10.81 -3.35
C SER A 165 11.83 10.60 -3.83
N ASN A 166 12.36 9.39 -3.74
CA ASN A 166 13.72 9.03 -4.15
C ASN A 166 13.75 8.11 -5.38
N THR A 167 12.66 8.08 -6.16
CA THR A 167 12.55 7.24 -7.35
C THR A 167 12.44 8.08 -8.60
N THR A 168 13.22 7.70 -9.61
CA THR A 168 13.11 8.21 -10.97
C THR A 168 13.18 7.05 -11.94
N PHE A 169 12.18 6.91 -12.80
CA PHE A 169 12.16 5.95 -13.88
C PHE A 169 12.61 6.61 -15.19
N ILE A 170 13.48 5.93 -15.93
CA ILE A 170 13.99 6.36 -17.26
C ILE A 170 13.52 5.40 -18.36
N ASN A 171 13.20 4.16 -17.99
CA ASN A 171 12.61 3.15 -18.87
C ASN A 171 11.59 2.31 -18.12
N CYS A 172 10.73 1.58 -18.82
CA CYS A 172 9.66 0.78 -18.20
C CYS A 172 10.10 -0.61 -17.73
N CYS A 173 11.34 -1.01 -18.00
CA CYS A 173 11.83 -2.38 -17.78
C CYS A 173 12.79 -2.51 -16.60
N GLY A 174 13.50 -1.43 -16.24
CA GLY A 174 14.56 -1.44 -15.25
C GLY A 174 15.94 -1.83 -15.82
N LEU A 175 16.20 -1.51 -17.07
CA LEU A 175 17.52 -1.59 -17.66
C LEU A 175 18.42 -0.50 -17.06
N ASP A 176 19.70 -0.83 -16.88
CA ASP A 176 20.68 0.11 -16.34
C ASP A 176 20.78 1.36 -17.24
N THR A 177 20.40 2.48 -16.69
CA THR A 177 20.39 3.80 -17.34
C THR A 177 20.69 4.86 -16.29
N ASP A 178 21.50 5.86 -16.65
CA ASP A 178 21.84 6.96 -15.75
C ASP A 178 20.57 7.64 -15.22
N GLY A 179 20.49 7.78 -13.90
CA GLY A 179 19.34 8.40 -13.24
C GLY A 179 18.16 7.45 -13.00
N HIS A 180 18.19 6.19 -13.48
CA HIS A 180 17.14 5.20 -13.18
C HIS A 180 17.39 4.60 -11.79
N MET A 181 16.78 5.19 -10.77
CA MET A 181 17.08 4.93 -9.36
C MET A 181 15.82 4.76 -8.53
N SER A 182 15.94 4.06 -7.40
CA SER A 182 14.89 3.90 -6.40
C SER A 182 15.50 3.59 -5.03
N THR A 183 14.66 3.38 -4.02
CA THR A 183 15.05 2.96 -2.67
C THR A 183 14.24 1.74 -2.24
N ALA A 184 14.68 1.03 -1.20
CA ALA A 184 13.91 -0.10 -0.67
C ALA A 184 12.54 0.35 -0.15
N ARG A 185 12.46 1.56 0.46
CA ARG A 185 11.20 2.14 0.91
C ARG A 185 10.26 2.45 -0.25
N ASP A 186 10.73 3.11 -1.28
CA ASP A 186 9.90 3.45 -2.44
C ASP A 186 9.40 2.20 -3.17
N VAL A 187 10.26 1.17 -3.26
CA VAL A 187 9.86 -0.14 -3.78
C VAL A 187 8.78 -0.79 -2.92
N ALA A 188 8.85 -0.68 -1.59
CA ALA A 188 7.81 -1.21 -0.71
C ALA A 188 6.48 -0.47 -0.91
N LEU A 189 6.51 0.87 -1.11
CA LEU A 189 5.31 1.67 -1.39
C LEU A 189 4.61 1.22 -2.67
N MET A 190 5.35 1.08 -3.79
CA MET A 190 4.73 0.62 -5.04
C MET A 190 4.33 -0.86 -4.99
N SER A 191 5.04 -1.69 -4.22
CA SER A 191 4.65 -3.09 -4.02
C SER A 191 3.34 -3.19 -3.26
N ARG A 192 3.20 -2.39 -2.20
CA ARG A 192 1.96 -2.26 -1.43
C ARG A 192 0.80 -1.81 -2.31
N GLU A 193 1.02 -0.76 -3.09
CA GLU A 193 0.00 -0.25 -4.04
C GLU A 193 -0.49 -1.36 -4.96
N LEU A 194 0.43 -2.11 -5.58
CA LEU A 194 0.08 -3.17 -6.51
C LEU A 194 -0.74 -4.28 -5.85
N ILE A 195 -0.34 -4.78 -4.67
CA ILE A 195 -1.03 -5.92 -4.05
C ILE A 195 -2.32 -5.55 -3.33
N VAL A 196 -2.43 -4.33 -2.79
CA VAL A 196 -3.62 -3.87 -2.07
C VAL A 196 -4.72 -3.40 -3.04
N GLN A 197 -4.35 -2.61 -4.06
CA GLN A 197 -5.33 -2.10 -5.03
C GLN A 197 -5.68 -3.15 -6.09
N TYR A 198 -4.75 -4.04 -6.42
CA TYR A 198 -4.90 -5.02 -7.49
C TYR A 198 -4.51 -6.44 -7.00
N PRO A 199 -5.22 -7.01 -6.01
CA PRO A 199 -4.87 -8.31 -5.42
C PRO A 199 -4.87 -9.45 -6.45
N GLN A 200 -5.54 -9.30 -7.60
CA GLN A 200 -5.48 -10.22 -8.72
C GLN A 200 -4.07 -10.41 -9.29
N ILE A 201 -3.10 -9.54 -8.96
CA ILE A 201 -1.68 -9.77 -9.35
C ILE A 201 -1.15 -11.10 -8.81
N HIS A 202 -1.66 -11.58 -7.69
CA HIS A 202 -1.25 -12.86 -7.14
C HIS A 202 -1.59 -14.06 -8.03
N ASN A 203 -2.60 -13.94 -8.91
CA ASN A 203 -2.91 -14.96 -9.92
C ASN A 203 -1.77 -15.13 -10.93
N TYR A 204 -0.93 -14.12 -11.10
CA TYR A 204 0.21 -14.12 -12.04
C TYR A 204 1.55 -14.31 -11.30
N SER A 205 1.77 -13.62 -10.20
CA SER A 205 3.06 -13.63 -9.48
C SER A 205 3.38 -14.98 -8.83
N THR A 206 2.38 -15.81 -8.56
CA THR A 206 2.54 -17.15 -7.99
C THR A 206 2.72 -18.26 -9.04
N ILE A 207 2.52 -17.97 -10.32
CA ILE A 207 2.76 -18.93 -11.40
C ILE A 207 4.25 -19.31 -11.41
N TRP A 208 4.54 -20.61 -11.25
CA TRP A 208 5.93 -21.09 -11.33
C TRP A 208 6.38 -21.30 -12.78
N MET A 209 5.56 -21.99 -13.56
CA MET A 209 5.78 -22.25 -14.99
C MET A 209 4.47 -22.11 -15.73
N ASP A 210 4.51 -21.56 -16.92
CA ASP A 210 3.40 -21.47 -17.87
C ASP A 210 3.95 -21.56 -19.29
N THR A 211 3.09 -21.54 -20.29
CA THR A 211 3.45 -21.57 -21.70
C THR A 211 2.65 -20.48 -22.42
N ILE A 212 3.30 -19.79 -23.36
CA ILE A 212 2.62 -18.92 -24.32
C ILE A 212 2.82 -19.49 -25.72
N THR A 213 1.94 -19.12 -26.65
CA THR A 213 2.04 -19.51 -28.05
C THR A 213 2.38 -18.28 -28.88
N HIS A 214 3.55 -18.29 -29.50
CA HIS A 214 3.88 -17.32 -30.53
C HIS A 214 3.12 -17.67 -31.80
N VAL A 215 2.42 -16.71 -32.38
CA VAL A 215 1.77 -16.83 -33.68
C VAL A 215 2.38 -15.81 -34.61
N THR A 216 3.28 -16.26 -35.44
CA THR A 216 4.06 -15.42 -36.34
C THR A 216 3.84 -15.83 -37.81
N ARG A 217 4.43 -15.10 -38.74
CA ARG A 217 4.40 -15.48 -40.17
C ARG A 217 5.06 -16.83 -40.48
N ARG A 218 5.88 -17.35 -39.54
CA ARG A 218 6.57 -18.64 -39.64
C ARG A 218 5.74 -19.82 -39.14
N GLY A 219 4.63 -19.54 -38.46
CA GLY A 219 3.76 -20.55 -37.86
C GLY A 219 3.53 -20.29 -36.38
N SER A 220 3.04 -21.31 -35.69
CA SER A 220 2.81 -21.28 -34.24
C SER A 220 3.87 -22.10 -33.51
N GLU A 221 4.44 -21.56 -32.43
CA GLU A 221 5.44 -22.19 -31.59
C GLU A 221 5.14 -21.94 -30.09
N GLU A 222 5.26 -22.97 -29.27
CA GLU A 222 5.11 -22.84 -27.83
C GLU A 222 6.41 -22.35 -27.18
N PHE A 223 6.29 -21.39 -26.27
CA PHE A 223 7.40 -20.85 -25.49
C PHE A 223 7.12 -20.98 -24.00
N GLY A 224 8.02 -21.65 -23.28
CA GLY A 224 7.89 -21.88 -21.84
C GLY A 224 8.30 -20.67 -21.00
N LEU A 225 7.44 -20.25 -20.10
CA LEU A 225 7.72 -19.26 -19.07
C LEU A 225 8.16 -19.92 -17.78
N THR A 226 9.20 -19.40 -17.14
CA THR A 226 9.63 -19.83 -15.80
C THR A 226 9.80 -18.63 -14.90
N ASN A 227 9.23 -18.69 -13.69
CA ASN A 227 9.29 -17.58 -12.76
C ASN A 227 10.71 -17.31 -12.24
N THR A 228 11.11 -16.06 -12.33
CA THR A 228 12.40 -15.60 -11.83
C THR A 228 12.44 -15.54 -10.31
N ASN A 229 11.28 -15.47 -9.65
CA ASN A 229 11.16 -15.46 -8.19
C ASN A 229 11.10 -16.89 -7.63
N LYS A 230 12.26 -17.45 -7.29
CA LYS A 230 12.34 -18.80 -6.72
C LYS A 230 11.72 -18.92 -5.33
N LEU A 231 11.45 -17.78 -4.65
CA LEU A 231 10.86 -17.78 -3.32
C LEU A 231 9.47 -18.44 -3.31
N ILE A 232 8.70 -18.32 -4.39
CA ILE A 232 7.37 -18.96 -4.52
C ILE A 232 7.41 -20.49 -4.44
N ARG A 233 8.58 -21.12 -4.64
CA ARG A 233 8.80 -22.58 -4.46
C ARG A 233 9.52 -22.91 -3.17
N GLN A 234 10.24 -21.96 -2.59
CA GLN A 234 11.11 -22.17 -1.43
C GLN A 234 10.48 -21.73 -0.12
N TYR A 235 9.46 -20.88 -0.17
CA TYR A 235 8.81 -20.30 1.00
C TYR A 235 7.28 -20.48 0.89
N GLN A 236 6.72 -21.34 1.73
CA GLN A 236 5.33 -21.82 1.59
C GLN A 236 4.25 -20.72 1.64
N TYR A 237 4.56 -19.57 2.22
CA TYR A 237 3.63 -18.44 2.35
C TYR A 237 3.79 -17.39 1.24
N ALA A 238 4.77 -17.58 0.34
CA ALA A 238 5.09 -16.58 -0.68
C ALA A 238 3.93 -16.40 -1.69
N THR A 239 3.54 -15.15 -1.90
CA THR A 239 2.52 -14.71 -2.87
C THR A 239 3.11 -13.95 -4.07
N GLY A 240 4.42 -13.65 -4.04
CA GLY A 240 5.10 -12.95 -5.13
C GLY A 240 6.39 -12.28 -4.64
N LEU A 241 6.83 -11.13 -5.16
CA LEU A 241 6.18 -10.32 -6.20
C LEU A 241 7.08 -10.23 -7.45
N LYS A 242 8.30 -9.60 -7.30
CA LYS A 242 9.19 -9.35 -8.41
C LYS A 242 10.65 -9.41 -8.03
N THR A 243 11.49 -9.96 -8.90
CA THR A 243 12.95 -9.93 -8.79
C THR A 243 13.55 -8.94 -9.78
N GLY A 244 14.75 -8.47 -9.47
CA GLY A 244 15.57 -7.67 -10.37
C GLY A 244 17.05 -8.05 -10.25
N SER A 245 17.80 -7.99 -11.35
CA SER A 245 19.25 -8.08 -11.31
C SER A 245 19.88 -7.48 -12.56
N THR A 246 20.90 -6.68 -12.36
CA THR A 246 21.83 -6.17 -13.38
C THR A 246 23.21 -6.12 -12.79
N SER A 247 24.20 -5.74 -13.59
CA SER A 247 25.57 -5.58 -13.08
C SER A 247 25.69 -4.48 -12.02
N LEU A 248 24.90 -3.39 -12.13
CA LEU A 248 24.88 -2.27 -11.19
C LEU A 248 23.99 -2.54 -9.99
N ALA A 249 22.77 -3.03 -10.22
CA ALA A 249 21.81 -3.32 -9.16
C ALA A 249 22.17 -4.54 -8.29
N LYS A 250 23.07 -5.40 -8.73
CA LYS A 250 23.31 -6.71 -8.11
C LYS A 250 22.03 -7.53 -8.10
N TYR A 251 21.60 -8.05 -6.94
CA TYR A 251 20.42 -8.88 -6.83
C TYR A 251 19.38 -8.21 -5.91
N CYS A 252 18.21 -7.95 -6.45
CA CYS A 252 17.11 -7.32 -5.74
C CYS A 252 15.87 -8.22 -5.75
N VAL A 253 15.03 -8.10 -4.74
CA VAL A 253 13.71 -8.73 -4.67
C VAL A 253 12.74 -7.88 -3.87
N SER A 254 11.54 -7.72 -4.40
CA SER A 254 10.35 -7.42 -3.61
C SER A 254 9.59 -8.73 -3.44
N ALA A 255 9.54 -9.24 -2.23
CA ALA A 255 8.86 -10.48 -1.89
C ALA A 255 7.61 -10.18 -1.08
N THR A 256 6.51 -10.88 -1.39
CA THR A 256 5.27 -10.84 -0.63
C THR A 256 4.92 -12.21 -0.09
N ALA A 257 4.28 -12.24 1.07
CA ALA A 257 3.85 -13.49 1.69
C ALA A 257 2.63 -13.26 2.57
N VAL A 258 1.71 -14.24 2.58
CA VAL A 258 0.51 -14.23 3.41
C VAL A 258 0.58 -15.39 4.41
N LYS A 259 0.37 -15.08 5.68
CA LYS A 259 0.23 -16.06 6.75
C LYS A 259 -0.79 -15.57 7.78
N ASP A 260 -1.72 -16.43 8.15
CA ASP A 260 -2.74 -16.16 9.18
C ASP A 260 -3.51 -14.82 8.94
N GLY A 261 -3.84 -14.54 7.70
CA GLY A 261 -4.54 -13.31 7.29
C GLY A 261 -3.66 -12.05 7.20
N MET A 262 -2.38 -12.13 7.57
CA MET A 262 -1.42 -11.02 7.46
C MET A 262 -0.62 -11.13 6.17
N GLU A 263 -0.54 -10.05 5.39
CA GLU A 263 0.34 -9.96 4.24
C GLU A 263 1.53 -9.05 4.53
N LEU A 264 2.74 -9.56 4.28
CA LEU A 264 3.99 -8.84 4.48
C LEU A 264 4.71 -8.62 3.15
N ILE A 265 5.39 -7.48 3.06
CA ILE A 265 6.24 -7.08 1.94
C ILE A 265 7.67 -6.97 2.45
N ALA A 266 8.57 -7.80 1.94
CA ALA A 266 9.99 -7.74 2.23
C ALA A 266 10.76 -7.31 0.98
N VAL A 267 11.33 -6.11 1.01
CA VAL A 267 12.18 -5.61 -0.07
C VAL A 267 13.64 -5.73 0.33
N VAL A 268 14.42 -6.31 -0.55
CA VAL A 268 15.87 -6.46 -0.43
C VAL A 268 16.52 -5.90 -1.68
N MET A 269 17.46 -4.97 -1.53
CA MET A 269 18.19 -4.36 -2.65
C MET A 269 19.69 -4.58 -2.52
N ALA A 270 20.35 -4.67 -3.68
CA ALA A 270 21.79 -4.81 -3.83
C ALA A 270 22.41 -6.00 -3.08
N ALA A 271 21.68 -7.10 -2.91
CA ALA A 271 22.22 -8.32 -2.34
C ALA A 271 23.44 -8.80 -3.15
N PRO A 272 24.50 -9.29 -2.50
CA PRO A 272 25.75 -9.66 -3.20
C PRO A 272 25.60 -10.92 -4.05
N ASP A 273 24.61 -11.77 -3.76
CA ASP A 273 24.37 -13.04 -4.44
C ASP A 273 22.88 -13.31 -4.64
N PHE A 274 22.54 -14.07 -5.70
CA PHE A 274 21.13 -14.38 -6.00
C PHE A 274 20.45 -15.24 -4.94
N LYS A 275 21.18 -16.06 -4.18
CA LYS A 275 20.61 -16.87 -3.08
C LYS A 275 20.40 -16.01 -1.83
N ILE A 276 21.31 -15.08 -1.59
CA ILE A 276 21.27 -14.19 -0.42
C ILE A 276 20.03 -13.31 -0.46
N ARG A 277 19.64 -12.75 -1.63
CA ARG A 277 18.40 -11.97 -1.70
C ARG A 277 17.16 -12.72 -1.24
N PHE A 278 17.06 -14.03 -1.54
CA PHE A 278 15.94 -14.85 -1.10
C PHE A 278 16.05 -15.28 0.36
N ALA A 279 17.25 -15.57 0.83
CA ALA A 279 17.51 -15.89 2.24
C ALA A 279 17.18 -14.70 3.14
N ASP A 280 17.63 -13.49 2.77
CA ASP A 280 17.36 -12.27 3.51
C ASP A 280 15.86 -11.94 3.49
N ALA A 281 15.19 -12.07 2.34
CA ALA A 281 13.73 -11.86 2.24
C ALA A 281 12.95 -12.84 3.12
N ALA A 282 13.30 -14.13 3.10
CA ALA A 282 12.68 -15.13 3.97
C ALA A 282 12.94 -14.84 5.45
N THR A 283 14.14 -14.38 5.81
CA THR A 283 14.49 -13.98 7.17
C THR A 283 13.62 -12.81 7.65
N LEU A 284 13.45 -11.77 6.80
CA LEU A 284 12.57 -10.64 7.08
C LEU A 284 11.12 -11.07 7.27
N LEU A 285 10.58 -11.89 6.36
CA LEU A 285 9.22 -12.40 6.44
C LEU A 285 8.99 -13.22 7.71
N ASN A 286 9.91 -14.14 8.05
CA ASN A 286 9.83 -14.92 9.29
C ASN A 286 9.89 -14.01 10.52
N TYR A 287 10.76 -12.99 10.53
CA TYR A 287 10.82 -12.01 11.60
C TYR A 287 9.48 -11.31 11.78
N GLY A 288 8.88 -10.78 10.70
CA GLY A 288 7.58 -10.12 10.75
C GLY A 288 6.49 -11.05 11.28
N PHE A 289 6.34 -12.25 10.73
CA PHE A 289 5.33 -13.21 11.19
C PHE A 289 5.55 -13.70 12.64
N SER A 290 6.76 -13.62 13.17
CA SER A 290 7.05 -13.96 14.57
C SER A 290 6.70 -12.84 15.55
N LYS A 291 6.88 -11.58 15.12
CA LYS A 291 6.72 -10.39 15.96
C LYS A 291 5.35 -9.76 15.85
N CYS A 292 4.78 -9.78 14.65
CA CYS A 292 3.53 -9.10 14.40
C CYS A 292 2.33 -9.97 14.76
N ARG A 293 1.29 -9.28 15.21
CA ARG A 293 -0.06 -9.83 15.38
C ARG A 293 -1.02 -8.88 14.71
N ILE A 294 -2.05 -9.41 14.09
CA ILE A 294 -3.15 -8.63 13.56
C ILE A 294 -4.38 -8.84 14.44
N TYR A 295 -5.02 -7.75 14.81
CA TYR A 295 -6.38 -7.73 15.30
C TYR A 295 -7.27 -7.35 14.13
N SER A 296 -8.32 -8.12 13.87
CA SER A 296 -9.33 -7.81 12.86
C SER A 296 -10.71 -7.93 13.48
N ASP A 297 -11.54 -6.92 13.28
CA ASP A 297 -12.98 -6.95 13.56
C ASP A 297 -13.70 -6.59 12.26
N GLU A 298 -14.42 -7.56 11.72
CA GLU A 298 -15.16 -7.40 10.45
C GLU A 298 -16.37 -6.46 10.58
N ASN A 299 -16.71 -6.03 11.80
CA ASN A 299 -17.82 -5.12 12.08
C ASN A 299 -19.15 -5.58 11.46
N THR A 300 -19.43 -6.87 11.62
CA THR A 300 -20.66 -7.52 11.10
C THR A 300 -21.79 -7.61 12.12
N ASP A 301 -21.54 -7.19 13.37
CA ASP A 301 -22.53 -7.12 14.42
C ASP A 301 -23.60 -6.08 14.08
N THR A 302 -24.86 -6.38 14.43
CA THR A 302 -25.98 -5.47 14.21
C THR A 302 -25.94 -4.36 15.26
N LEU A 303 -25.91 -3.12 14.80
CA LEU A 303 -26.02 -1.94 15.67
C LEU A 303 -27.49 -1.72 16.06
N ALA A 304 -27.70 -1.27 17.30
CA ALA A 304 -29.01 -0.84 17.73
C ALA A 304 -29.42 0.42 16.95
N ALA A 305 -30.68 0.46 16.48
CA ALA A 305 -31.23 1.66 15.87
C ALA A 305 -31.28 2.80 16.88
N LEU A 306 -31.12 4.03 16.40
CA LEU A 306 -31.23 5.22 17.24
C LEU A 306 -32.57 5.92 17.03
N PRO A 307 -33.12 6.56 18.07
CA PRO A 307 -34.31 7.40 17.94
C PRO A 307 -34.08 8.52 16.92
N LEU A 308 -35.00 8.69 15.99
CA LEU A 308 -34.97 9.75 14.98
C LEU A 308 -36.02 10.80 15.31
N LYS A 309 -35.61 12.05 15.39
CA LYS A 309 -36.48 13.20 15.63
C LYS A 309 -36.84 13.86 14.30
N LYS A 310 -38.07 14.35 14.19
CA LYS A 310 -38.59 15.10 13.03
C LYS A 310 -38.52 14.32 11.70
N GLY A 311 -38.39 12.99 11.74
CA GLY A 311 -38.37 12.13 10.56
C GLY A 311 -39.74 11.53 10.23
N ILE A 312 -39.84 10.93 9.04
CA ILE A 312 -40.97 10.09 8.65
C ILE A 312 -40.92 8.69 9.29
N SER A 313 -39.86 8.37 9.98
CA SER A 313 -39.59 7.16 10.78
C SER A 313 -39.20 7.58 12.20
N ASP A 314 -39.52 6.74 13.20
CA ASP A 314 -39.14 6.94 14.60
C ASP A 314 -37.71 6.55 14.92
N GLU A 315 -37.12 5.75 14.07
CA GLU A 315 -35.77 5.18 14.26
C GLU A 315 -34.94 5.27 12.98
N VAL A 316 -33.61 5.27 13.13
CA VAL A 316 -32.65 5.22 12.05
C VAL A 316 -31.75 3.99 12.21
N SER A 317 -31.59 3.23 11.14
CA SER A 317 -30.71 2.08 11.07
C SER A 317 -29.27 2.51 10.84
N LEU A 318 -28.33 1.83 11.50
CA LEU A 318 -26.90 2.14 11.46
C LEU A 318 -26.08 0.99 10.88
N CYS A 319 -24.95 1.34 10.26
CA CYS A 319 -23.95 0.37 9.82
C CYS A 319 -22.54 0.91 10.02
N TYR A 320 -21.57 0.03 10.15
CA TYR A 320 -20.16 0.40 10.17
C TYR A 320 -19.68 0.75 8.75
N ARG A 321 -18.78 1.74 8.64
CA ARG A 321 -18.17 2.12 7.35
C ARG A 321 -17.28 1.03 6.77
N SER A 322 -16.56 0.31 7.63
CA SER A 322 -15.54 -0.66 7.22
C SER A 322 -15.18 -1.63 8.35
N PRO A 323 -14.52 -2.75 8.06
CA PRO A 323 -13.77 -3.49 9.06
C PRO A 323 -12.73 -2.62 9.78
N PHE A 324 -12.33 -3.04 10.98
CA PHE A 324 -11.20 -2.47 11.71
C PHE A 324 -10.05 -3.47 11.73
N GLN A 325 -8.84 -2.99 11.40
CA GLN A 325 -7.63 -3.78 11.51
C GLN A 325 -6.53 -2.98 12.23
N TYR A 326 -5.82 -3.67 13.10
CA TYR A 326 -4.70 -3.09 13.82
C TYR A 326 -3.54 -4.08 13.88
N VAL A 327 -2.34 -3.64 13.47
CA VAL A 327 -1.13 -4.45 13.48
C VAL A 327 -0.27 -4.05 14.67
N VAL A 328 0.11 -5.04 15.47
CA VAL A 328 1.07 -4.90 16.55
C VAL A 328 2.39 -5.50 16.13
N THR A 329 3.47 -4.77 16.33
CA THR A 329 4.84 -5.17 15.95
C THR A 329 5.74 -5.45 17.15
N ASP A 330 5.25 -5.21 18.36
CA ASP A 330 5.99 -5.35 19.63
C ASP A 330 5.64 -6.61 20.43
N GLY A 331 4.76 -7.47 19.86
CA GLY A 331 4.32 -8.70 20.50
C GLY A 331 3.29 -8.50 21.61
N SER A 332 2.71 -7.29 21.76
CA SER A 332 1.65 -7.02 22.74
C SER A 332 0.48 -7.98 22.58
N ASP A 333 -0.14 -8.35 23.70
CA ASP A 333 -1.36 -9.17 23.70
C ASP A 333 -2.55 -8.32 23.24
N LEU A 334 -3.22 -8.78 22.19
CA LEU A 334 -4.39 -8.14 21.59
C LEU A 334 -5.72 -8.59 22.21
N SER A 335 -5.71 -9.55 23.12
CA SER A 335 -6.93 -10.08 23.77
C SER A 335 -7.65 -9.05 24.65
N GLY A 336 -6.94 -7.99 25.04
CA GLY A 336 -7.48 -6.87 25.82
C GLY A 336 -8.07 -5.74 25.01
N ILE A 337 -8.19 -5.87 23.67
CA ILE A 337 -8.81 -4.83 22.84
C ILE A 337 -10.32 -4.79 23.11
N THR A 338 -10.81 -3.59 23.41
CA THR A 338 -12.23 -3.29 23.59
C THR A 338 -12.74 -2.39 22.49
N LYS A 339 -14.00 -2.58 22.09
CA LYS A 339 -14.74 -1.72 21.14
C LYS A 339 -15.79 -0.94 21.93
N GLU A 340 -15.72 0.37 21.89
CA GLU A 340 -16.69 1.29 22.50
C GLU A 340 -17.42 2.06 21.40
N LEU A 341 -18.73 2.19 21.52
CA LEU A 341 -19.54 2.94 20.56
C LEU A 341 -19.77 4.35 21.09
N GLU A 342 -19.33 5.36 20.36
CA GLU A 342 -19.64 6.76 20.62
C GLU A 342 -20.77 7.20 19.68
N LEU A 343 -22.00 7.13 20.18
CA LEU A 343 -23.22 7.45 19.45
C LEU A 343 -23.99 8.56 20.18
N PRO A 344 -24.72 9.44 19.48
CA PRO A 344 -25.64 10.39 20.08
C PRO A 344 -26.87 9.65 20.64
N GLU A 345 -27.55 10.26 21.59
CA GLU A 345 -28.81 9.71 22.12
C GLU A 345 -29.95 9.68 21.09
N SER A 346 -29.91 10.54 20.09
CA SER A 346 -30.89 10.62 19.01
C SER A 346 -30.33 11.40 17.82
N VAL A 347 -30.89 11.17 16.65
CA VAL A 347 -30.56 11.85 15.39
C VAL A 347 -31.71 12.73 14.95
N GLU A 348 -31.48 13.78 14.20
CA GLU A 348 -32.54 14.67 13.65
C GLU A 348 -32.58 14.55 12.13
N ALA A 349 -33.77 14.31 11.59
CA ALA A 349 -34.03 14.25 10.16
C ALA A 349 -33.96 15.65 9.49
N PRO A 350 -33.59 15.77 8.19
CA PRO A 350 -33.35 14.64 7.30
C PRO A 350 -31.94 14.04 7.47
N VAL A 351 -31.79 12.75 7.18
CA VAL A 351 -30.51 12.06 7.11
C VAL A 351 -30.39 11.31 5.80
N ALA A 352 -29.20 11.22 5.28
CA ALA A 352 -28.89 10.48 4.07
C ALA A 352 -28.07 9.21 4.37
N SER A 353 -28.23 8.18 3.55
CA SER A 353 -27.38 7.00 3.59
C SER A 353 -25.91 7.40 3.42
N GLY A 354 -25.06 6.94 4.34
CA GLY A 354 -23.65 7.31 4.38
C GLY A 354 -23.29 8.51 5.27
N ASP A 355 -24.30 9.22 5.84
CA ASP A 355 -24.03 10.27 6.83
C ASP A 355 -23.40 9.66 8.08
N VAL A 356 -22.35 10.31 8.60
CA VAL A 356 -21.66 9.88 9.81
C VAL A 356 -22.49 10.26 11.03
N ILE A 357 -22.93 9.25 11.76
CA ILE A 357 -23.74 9.41 12.97
C ILE A 357 -22.91 9.33 14.24
N GLY A 358 -21.86 8.52 14.21
CA GLY A 358 -20.95 8.30 15.33
C GLY A 358 -19.74 7.51 14.93
N ARG A 359 -19.09 6.90 15.91
CA ARG A 359 -17.91 6.06 15.65
C ARG A 359 -17.78 4.92 16.67
N ALA A 360 -17.17 3.83 16.23
CA ALA A 360 -16.65 2.78 17.08
C ALA A 360 -15.18 3.11 17.40
N VAL A 361 -14.82 3.15 18.67
CA VAL A 361 -13.47 3.43 19.16
C VAL A 361 -12.87 2.14 19.69
N TYR A 362 -11.71 1.75 19.17
CA TYR A 362 -10.97 0.57 19.57
C TYR A 362 -9.84 0.98 20.52
N LYS A 363 -9.77 0.33 21.70
CA LYS A 363 -8.81 0.65 22.74
C LYS A 363 -8.09 -0.60 23.24
N LEU A 364 -6.82 -0.44 23.64
CA LEU A 364 -6.07 -1.42 24.41
C LEU A 364 -5.68 -0.79 25.74
N GLY A 365 -6.40 -1.12 26.81
CA GLY A 365 -6.37 -0.36 28.06
C GLY A 365 -6.81 1.09 27.81
N ASP A 366 -5.99 2.05 28.24
CA ASP A 366 -6.27 3.50 28.04
C ASP A 366 -5.83 4.04 26.66
N ARG A 367 -5.14 3.21 25.87
CA ARG A 367 -4.63 3.63 24.56
C ARG A 367 -5.66 3.40 23.47
N GLU A 368 -6.06 4.47 22.78
CA GLU A 368 -6.84 4.39 21.55
C GLU A 368 -5.97 3.85 20.41
N LEU A 369 -6.47 2.81 19.73
CA LEU A 369 -5.82 2.16 18.59
C LEU A 369 -6.31 2.71 17.26
N GLY A 370 -7.57 3.15 17.20
CA GLY A 370 -8.19 3.71 16.03
C GLY A 370 -9.72 3.71 16.12
N THR A 371 -10.35 4.25 15.10
CA THR A 371 -11.81 4.40 15.05
C THR A 371 -12.37 3.95 13.70
N VAL A 372 -13.64 3.53 13.70
CA VAL A 372 -14.42 3.28 12.49
C VAL A 372 -15.69 4.10 12.57
N ASP A 373 -15.99 4.87 11.53
CA ASP A 373 -17.22 5.64 11.45
C ASP A 373 -18.45 4.71 11.44
N ILE A 374 -19.50 5.14 12.13
CA ILE A 374 -20.82 4.54 12.08
C ILE A 374 -21.72 5.44 11.24
N LEU A 375 -22.33 4.86 10.23
CA LEU A 375 -23.10 5.56 9.21
C LEU A 375 -24.59 5.27 9.33
N CYS A 376 -25.40 6.24 8.87
CA CYS A 376 -26.78 5.98 8.52
C CYS A 376 -26.84 5.01 7.33
N SER A 377 -27.66 3.95 7.42
CA SER A 377 -27.77 2.95 6.34
C SER A 377 -28.83 3.28 5.30
N GLU A 378 -29.69 4.29 5.52
CA GLU A 378 -30.85 4.62 4.69
C GLU A 378 -31.12 6.12 4.64
N ASP A 379 -31.82 6.56 3.58
CA ASP A 379 -32.27 7.95 3.46
C ASP A 379 -33.59 8.12 4.20
N ILE A 380 -33.70 9.06 5.15
CA ILE A 380 -34.91 9.37 5.86
C ILE A 380 -35.21 10.87 5.75
N ALA A 381 -36.34 11.19 5.11
CA ALA A 381 -36.77 12.57 4.94
C ALA A 381 -37.34 13.15 6.25
N ALA A 382 -37.24 14.48 6.37
CA ALA A 382 -37.94 15.18 7.45
C ALA A 382 -39.47 15.06 7.30
N ALA A 383 -40.16 14.82 8.41
CA ALA A 383 -41.61 14.79 8.45
C ALA A 383 -42.20 16.18 8.18
N VAL A 384 -43.20 16.26 7.33
CA VAL A 384 -43.93 17.48 7.06
C VAL A 384 -45.25 17.47 7.82
N TYR A 385 -45.94 18.61 7.87
CA TYR A 385 -47.21 18.76 8.61
C TYR A 385 -48.25 17.67 8.29
N LYS A 386 -48.28 17.20 7.05
CA LYS A 386 -49.19 16.13 6.60
C LYS A 386 -48.91 14.81 7.32
N ASP A 387 -47.66 14.49 7.57
CA ASP A 387 -47.24 13.22 8.18
C ASP A 387 -47.68 13.20 9.66
N TYR A 388 -47.43 14.26 10.39
CA TYR A 388 -47.92 14.40 11.78
C TYR A 388 -49.47 14.37 11.88
N PHE A 389 -50.15 14.96 10.90
CA PHE A 389 -51.60 14.92 10.86
C PHE A 389 -52.15 13.51 10.63
N MET A 390 -51.51 12.74 9.71
CA MET A 390 -51.90 11.36 9.43
C MET A 390 -51.60 10.43 10.61
N GLU A 391 -50.48 10.59 11.28
CA GLU A 391 -50.13 9.85 12.50
C GLU A 391 -51.16 10.10 13.62
N SER A 392 -51.49 11.39 13.87
CA SER A 392 -52.52 11.75 14.83
C SER A 392 -53.91 11.15 14.48
N LEU A 393 -54.23 11.04 13.19
CA LEU A 393 -55.50 10.47 12.74
C LEU A 393 -55.55 8.95 12.98
N GLN A 394 -54.41 8.24 12.79
CA GLN A 394 -54.29 6.81 13.04
C GLN A 394 -54.47 6.44 14.52
N MET A 395 -54.08 7.32 15.46
CA MET A 395 -54.29 7.12 16.89
C MET A 395 -55.77 7.13 17.29
N TYR A 396 -56.64 7.72 16.46
CA TYR A 396 -58.08 7.84 16.72
C TYR A 396 -58.95 6.90 15.86
N LEU A 397 -58.37 6.20 14.90
CA LEU A 397 -59.08 5.20 14.10
C LEU A 397 -58.87 3.81 14.74
N PRO A 398 -59.91 3.02 15.01
CA PRO A 398 -59.84 1.71 15.66
C PRO A 398 -59.18 0.65 14.74
#